data_6a5118b8286213ee22f7b6bceb97644f
#
_entry.id   6a5118b8286213ee22f7b6bceb97644f
#
_cell.length_a   1.000
_cell.length_b   1.000
_cell.length_c   1.000
_cell.angle_alpha   90.00
_cell.angle_beta   90.00
_cell.angle_gamma   90.00
#
_symmetry.space_group_name_H-M   'P 1'
#
loop_
_entity.id
_entity.type
_entity.pdbx_description
1 polymer ?
#
loop_
_entity_poly.entity_id
_entity_poly.type
_entity_poly.pdbx_seq_one_letter_code
_entity_poly.pdbx_strand_id
1 'polypeptide(L)'
;MVLPTYSTRPSFLGTANEDRDAPIVCAGVPFDIGTSHRAGTRFGPMAIRAISRMLVDGVNPLNWRNPSALPIADIGDFEIALGDTLESLKLIEAQAAKCRHLIALGGDHSITLPLLRAVAKKQGGPVGLIHFDAHVDTWPETFGQKYGHGSVFYNAIEEGIVDPKRMIQIGIRSPVGRDVWDWTIGKGVQIISAQEVHAKGVDAVLAAIKAKVGVGKTYLSFDIDALDPSQAPGTGTPEVAGLWTWQAKAILDRFTGIDFVGMDVVEVSPSYDVAEITALAGATIAWQYLSLNAPQT
;
A
#
# COMPACT_ATOMS: atom_id res chain seq x y z
N MET A 1 -18.31 18.66 -20.49
CA MET A 1 -18.47 17.37 -21.19
C MET A 1 -17.48 16.41 -20.56
N VAL A 2 -17.93 15.31 -20.02
CA VAL A 2 -17.03 14.29 -19.46
C VAL A 2 -16.41 13.51 -20.62
N LEU A 3 -15.08 13.45 -20.69
CA LEU A 3 -14.40 12.70 -21.74
C LEU A 3 -14.54 11.19 -21.50
N PRO A 4 -14.61 10.37 -22.54
CA PRO A 4 -14.59 8.92 -22.41
C PRO A 4 -13.34 8.45 -21.64
N THR A 5 -13.45 7.36 -20.89
CA THR A 5 -12.40 6.84 -20.03
C THR A 5 -11.08 6.52 -20.75
N TYR A 6 -11.16 6.22 -22.05
CA TYR A 6 -10.00 5.90 -22.91
C TYR A 6 -9.33 7.10 -23.59
N SER A 7 -9.89 8.31 -23.44
CA SER A 7 -9.46 9.48 -24.25
C SER A 7 -8.68 10.53 -23.48
N THR A 8 -8.28 10.25 -22.24
CA THR A 8 -7.55 11.19 -21.39
C THR A 8 -6.17 10.68 -20.99
N ARG A 9 -5.28 11.62 -20.64
CA ARG A 9 -4.00 11.30 -20.00
C ARG A 9 -4.25 10.47 -18.72
N PRO A 10 -3.53 9.37 -18.49
CA PRO A 10 -3.69 8.57 -17.28
C PRO A 10 -3.37 9.39 -16.03
N SER A 11 -4.36 9.58 -15.17
CA SER A 11 -4.24 10.10 -13.82
C SER A 11 -5.16 9.29 -12.93
N PHE A 12 -4.85 9.20 -11.65
CA PHE A 12 -5.66 8.42 -10.72
C PHE A 12 -7.08 8.97 -10.66
N LEU A 13 -8.07 8.10 -10.91
CA LEU A 13 -9.49 8.43 -11.08
C LEU A 13 -9.76 9.53 -12.13
N GLY A 14 -8.81 9.79 -13.02
CA GLY A 14 -8.96 10.79 -14.07
C GLY A 14 -9.00 12.23 -13.58
N THR A 15 -8.50 12.51 -12.39
CA THR A 15 -8.43 13.91 -11.91
C THR A 15 -7.53 14.75 -12.80
N ALA A 16 -7.96 15.98 -13.09
CA ALA A 16 -7.13 17.00 -13.76
C ALA A 16 -6.39 17.88 -12.75
N ASN A 17 -6.61 17.68 -11.45
CA ASN A 17 -5.98 18.46 -10.40
C ASN A 17 -4.55 17.96 -10.18
N GLU A 18 -3.56 18.83 -10.33
CA GLU A 18 -2.13 18.56 -10.10
C GLU A 18 -1.58 19.41 -8.91
N ASP A 19 -2.49 19.94 -8.08
CA ASP A 19 -2.13 20.80 -6.96
C ASP A 19 -1.42 19.99 -5.85
N ARG A 20 -0.15 20.29 -5.63
CA ARG A 20 0.68 19.63 -4.62
C ARG A 20 0.26 19.95 -3.18
N ASP A 21 -0.48 21.03 -2.99
CA ASP A 21 -1.00 21.47 -1.69
C ASP A 21 -2.41 20.93 -1.41
N ALA A 22 -2.96 20.12 -2.31
CA ALA A 22 -4.25 19.46 -2.12
C ALA A 22 -4.30 18.67 -0.79
N PRO A 23 -5.46 18.58 -0.14
CA PRO A 23 -5.62 17.82 1.10
C PRO A 23 -5.21 16.35 0.97
N ILE A 24 -5.49 15.74 -0.18
CA ILE A 24 -5.11 14.36 -0.52
C ILE A 24 -4.38 14.39 -1.86
N VAL A 25 -3.19 13.82 -1.87
CA VAL A 25 -2.32 13.76 -3.05
C VAL A 25 -2.08 12.30 -3.41
N CYS A 26 -2.29 11.97 -4.69
CA CYS A 26 -1.85 10.72 -5.28
C CYS A 26 -0.52 10.96 -6.01
N ALA A 27 0.46 10.09 -5.81
CA ALA A 27 1.72 10.12 -6.53
C ALA A 27 2.21 8.71 -6.87
N GLY A 28 2.80 8.54 -8.04
CA GLY A 28 3.50 7.31 -8.40
C GLY A 28 4.92 7.30 -7.87
N VAL A 29 5.43 6.12 -7.55
CA VAL A 29 6.83 5.91 -7.14
C VAL A 29 7.41 4.78 -8.00
N PRO A 30 7.90 5.08 -9.22
CA PRO A 30 8.29 4.08 -10.22
C PRO A 30 9.67 3.46 -9.93
N PHE A 31 9.81 2.78 -8.79
CA PHE A 31 11.05 2.19 -8.31
C PHE A 31 10.92 0.66 -8.20
N ASP A 32 11.91 -0.11 -8.69
CA ASP A 32 11.91 -1.58 -8.61
C ASP A 32 13.32 -2.20 -8.59
N ILE A 33 14.29 -1.47 -8.07
CA ILE A 33 15.66 -2.00 -7.94
C ILE A 33 15.92 -2.68 -6.58
N GLY A 34 14.94 -2.68 -5.68
CA GLY A 34 14.95 -3.44 -4.41
C GLY A 34 14.35 -4.85 -4.52
N THR A 35 13.88 -5.25 -5.69
CA THR A 35 13.18 -6.52 -5.97
C THR A 35 14.12 -7.72 -5.93
N SER A 36 13.67 -8.83 -5.34
CA SER A 36 14.47 -10.07 -5.23
C SER A 36 14.24 -11.09 -6.35
N HIS A 37 13.14 -10.98 -7.11
CA HIS A 37 12.77 -11.97 -8.14
C HIS A 37 12.34 -11.32 -9.45
N ARG A 38 11.07 -10.97 -9.63
CA ARG A 38 10.55 -10.41 -10.91
C ARG A 38 10.53 -8.89 -10.86
N ALA A 39 11.30 -8.23 -11.72
CA ALA A 39 11.23 -6.79 -11.89
C ALA A 39 10.00 -6.37 -12.72
N GLY A 40 9.65 -5.08 -12.70
CA GLY A 40 8.55 -4.52 -13.49
C GLY A 40 7.56 -3.68 -12.70
N THR A 41 7.69 -3.64 -11.38
CA THR A 41 6.80 -2.86 -10.51
C THR A 41 6.95 -1.34 -10.73
N ARG A 42 8.04 -0.87 -11.34
CA ARG A 42 8.18 0.53 -11.79
C ARG A 42 7.08 0.99 -12.76
N PHE A 43 6.40 0.06 -13.43
CA PHE A 43 5.28 0.32 -14.32
C PHE A 43 3.92 0.24 -13.62
N GLY A 44 3.89 -0.17 -12.36
CA GLY A 44 2.69 -0.28 -11.54
C GLY A 44 1.89 1.02 -11.44
N PRO A 45 2.52 2.18 -11.13
CA PRO A 45 1.81 3.45 -11.03
C PRO A 45 1.01 3.81 -12.27
N MET A 46 1.61 3.62 -13.44
CA MET A 46 0.95 3.91 -14.72
C MET A 46 -0.23 2.99 -14.97
N ALA A 47 -0.09 1.68 -14.71
CA ALA A 47 -1.16 0.71 -14.91
C ALA A 47 -2.33 0.95 -13.96
N ILE A 48 -2.06 1.20 -12.66
CA ILE A 48 -3.09 1.53 -11.67
C ILE A 48 -3.85 2.78 -12.07
N ARG A 49 -3.17 3.85 -12.52
CA ARG A 49 -3.83 5.07 -13.01
C ARG A 49 -4.73 4.80 -14.21
N ALA A 50 -4.23 4.06 -15.19
CA ALA A 50 -4.99 3.77 -16.40
C ALA A 50 -6.31 3.06 -16.09
N ILE A 51 -6.27 1.99 -15.30
CA ILE A 51 -7.45 1.19 -14.97
C ILE A 51 -8.36 1.87 -13.95
N SER A 52 -7.84 2.75 -13.09
CA SER A 52 -8.64 3.46 -12.08
C SER A 52 -9.80 4.27 -12.69
N ARG A 53 -9.72 4.56 -13.98
CA ARG A 53 -10.78 5.23 -14.75
C ARG A 53 -12.09 4.45 -14.78
N MET A 54 -12.06 3.15 -14.51
CA MET A 54 -13.27 2.33 -14.38
C MET A 54 -14.03 2.57 -13.06
N LEU A 55 -13.42 3.29 -12.09
CA LEU A 55 -13.97 3.47 -10.74
C LEU A 55 -14.62 4.84 -10.52
N VAL A 56 -14.82 5.62 -11.59
CA VAL A 56 -15.29 7.03 -11.49
C VAL A 56 -16.81 7.20 -11.45
N ASP A 57 -17.57 6.16 -11.78
CA ASP A 57 -19.01 6.20 -11.89
C ASP A 57 -19.70 5.93 -10.55
N GLY A 58 -19.94 7.00 -9.79
CA GLY A 58 -20.82 6.92 -8.65
C GLY A 58 -20.16 6.74 -7.30
N VAL A 59 -20.96 6.25 -6.37
CA VAL A 59 -20.59 6.11 -4.95
C VAL A 59 -20.26 4.65 -4.61
N ASN A 60 -19.54 4.45 -3.52
CA ASN A 60 -19.32 3.12 -2.99
C ASN A 60 -20.66 2.54 -2.46
N PRO A 61 -21.21 1.48 -3.10
CA PRO A 61 -22.54 0.96 -2.76
C PRO A 61 -22.61 0.28 -1.39
N LEU A 62 -21.49 0.02 -0.72
CA LEU A 62 -21.44 -0.61 0.60
C LEU A 62 -21.56 0.42 1.74
N ASN A 63 -21.09 1.65 1.51
CA ASN A 63 -21.07 2.67 2.56
C ASN A 63 -21.66 4.02 2.10
N TRP A 64 -22.11 4.13 0.85
CA TRP A 64 -22.71 5.32 0.24
C TRP A 64 -21.81 6.56 0.31
N ARG A 65 -20.48 6.34 0.26
CA ARG A 65 -19.51 7.42 0.22
C ARG A 65 -19.06 7.67 -1.21
N ASN A 66 -18.82 8.93 -1.54
CA ASN A 66 -18.42 9.35 -2.87
C ASN A 66 -16.93 9.80 -2.91
N PRO A 67 -15.99 8.93 -3.28
CA PRO A 67 -14.59 9.33 -3.40
C PRO A 67 -14.33 10.43 -4.42
N SER A 68 -15.14 10.51 -5.49
CA SER A 68 -14.99 11.54 -6.52
C SER A 68 -15.37 12.95 -6.03
N ALA A 69 -16.01 13.07 -4.87
CA ALA A 69 -16.29 14.37 -4.25
C ALA A 69 -15.10 14.91 -3.43
N LEU A 70 -14.06 14.11 -3.22
CA LEU A 70 -12.86 14.55 -2.51
C LEU A 70 -11.99 15.43 -3.42
N PRO A 71 -11.37 16.48 -2.87
CA PRO A 71 -10.41 17.31 -3.60
C PRO A 71 -9.05 16.60 -3.68
N ILE A 72 -8.99 15.53 -4.47
CA ILE A 72 -7.75 14.79 -4.72
C ILE A 72 -6.97 15.43 -5.86
N ALA A 73 -5.63 15.38 -5.76
CA ALA A 73 -4.72 15.72 -6.85
C ALA A 73 -3.88 14.50 -7.23
N ASP A 74 -3.56 14.34 -8.51
CA ASP A 74 -2.53 13.42 -8.97
C ASP A 74 -1.35 14.25 -9.50
N ILE A 75 -0.24 14.22 -8.79
CA ILE A 75 0.94 15.05 -9.08
C ILE A 75 1.97 14.35 -9.98
N GLY A 76 1.58 13.25 -10.61
CA GLY A 76 2.49 12.44 -11.42
C GLY A 76 3.40 11.55 -10.58
N ASP A 77 4.56 11.22 -11.13
CA ASP A 77 5.51 10.35 -10.47
C ASP A 77 6.59 11.14 -9.73
N PHE A 78 7.07 10.57 -8.63
CA PHE A 78 8.25 11.07 -7.93
C PHE A 78 9.52 10.82 -8.73
N GLU A 79 10.46 11.74 -8.62
CA GLU A 79 11.81 11.57 -9.14
C GLU A 79 12.55 10.49 -8.35
N ILE A 80 13.29 9.65 -9.07
CA ILE A 80 14.17 8.62 -8.52
C ILE A 80 15.53 8.70 -9.20
N ALA A 81 16.57 8.22 -8.52
CA ALA A 81 17.91 8.09 -9.07
C ALA A 81 18.09 6.68 -9.63
N LEU A 82 18.09 6.54 -10.95
CA LEU A 82 18.22 5.24 -11.62
C LEU A 82 19.54 4.55 -11.21
N GLY A 83 19.43 3.33 -10.70
CA GLY A 83 20.58 2.53 -10.27
C GLY A 83 21.18 2.90 -8.91
N ASP A 84 20.65 3.91 -8.23
CA ASP A 84 21.08 4.30 -6.88
C ASP A 84 19.92 4.22 -5.88
N THR A 85 19.90 3.13 -5.11
CA THR A 85 18.86 2.90 -4.10
C THR A 85 18.87 3.96 -3.02
N LEU A 86 20.03 4.31 -2.47
CA LEU A 86 20.12 5.24 -1.34
C LEU A 86 19.69 6.66 -1.74
N GLU A 87 20.10 7.11 -2.90
CA GLU A 87 19.69 8.42 -3.41
C GLU A 87 18.20 8.42 -3.76
N SER A 88 17.68 7.33 -4.35
CA SER A 88 16.24 7.19 -4.60
C SER A 88 15.42 7.28 -3.32
N LEU A 89 15.81 6.58 -2.25
CA LEU A 89 15.09 6.66 -0.97
C LEU A 89 15.09 8.09 -0.41
N LYS A 90 16.20 8.83 -0.50
CA LYS A 90 16.24 10.24 -0.08
C LYS A 90 15.32 11.13 -0.91
N LEU A 91 15.31 10.95 -2.24
CA LEU A 91 14.44 11.71 -3.14
C LEU A 91 12.96 11.44 -2.85
N ILE A 92 12.59 10.17 -2.65
CA ILE A 92 11.22 9.77 -2.30
C ILE A 92 10.81 10.43 -0.97
N GLU A 93 11.64 10.31 0.09
CA GLU A 93 11.36 10.91 1.39
C GLU A 93 11.15 12.43 1.29
N ALA A 94 12.05 13.12 0.58
CA ALA A 94 11.99 14.57 0.42
C ALA A 94 10.72 15.04 -0.33
N GLN A 95 10.26 14.26 -1.31
CA GLN A 95 9.04 14.56 -2.07
C GLN A 95 7.78 14.22 -1.28
N ALA A 96 7.76 13.07 -0.60
CA ALA A 96 6.64 12.66 0.26
C ALA A 96 6.42 13.63 1.44
N ALA A 97 7.49 14.19 1.99
CA ALA A 97 7.42 15.17 3.10
C ALA A 97 6.64 16.45 2.72
N LYS A 98 6.52 16.75 1.44
CA LYS A 98 5.77 17.92 0.93
C LYS A 98 4.27 17.63 0.79
N CYS A 99 3.84 16.36 0.77
CA CYS A 99 2.44 15.99 0.62
C CYS A 99 1.73 16.05 1.98
N ARG A 100 0.49 16.54 2.02
CA ARG A 100 -0.32 16.59 3.26
C ARG A 100 -0.76 15.20 3.69
N HIS A 101 -1.43 14.50 2.81
CA HIS A 101 -1.89 13.12 2.96
C HIS A 101 -1.64 12.41 1.64
N LEU A 102 -0.73 11.43 1.64
CA LEU A 102 -0.24 10.79 0.42
C LEU A 102 -0.90 9.42 0.22
N ILE A 103 -1.34 9.19 -0.99
CA ILE A 103 -1.64 7.87 -1.54
C ILE A 103 -0.53 7.57 -2.56
N ALA A 104 0.39 6.69 -2.21
CA ALA A 104 1.48 6.31 -3.09
C ALA A 104 1.10 5.08 -3.92
N LEU A 105 1.29 5.18 -5.23
CA LEU A 105 1.18 4.06 -6.15
C LEU A 105 2.60 3.54 -6.42
N GLY A 106 2.94 2.41 -5.85
CA GLY A 106 4.29 1.88 -5.90
C GLY A 106 4.61 1.13 -7.18
N GLY A 107 5.82 1.00 -7.31
CA GLY A 107 7.03 0.33 -7.25
C GLY A 107 7.08 -0.85 -6.29
N ASP A 108 8.28 -1.28 -6.05
CA ASP A 108 8.53 -2.34 -5.07
C ASP A 108 8.32 -1.85 -3.63
N HIS A 109 8.22 -2.79 -2.68
CA HIS A 109 7.89 -2.47 -1.29
C HIS A 109 8.93 -1.62 -0.57
N SER A 110 10.18 -1.53 -1.04
CA SER A 110 11.22 -0.72 -0.42
C SER A 110 10.90 0.78 -0.38
N ILE A 111 9.98 1.26 -1.26
CA ILE A 111 9.54 2.65 -1.25
C ILE A 111 8.80 3.03 0.04
N THR A 112 8.19 2.07 0.72
CA THR A 112 7.43 2.33 1.95
C THR A 112 8.30 2.85 3.08
N LEU A 113 9.59 2.48 3.14
CA LEU A 113 10.49 2.99 4.17
C LEU A 113 10.65 4.53 4.12
N PRO A 114 11.03 5.17 3.01
CA PRO A 114 11.11 6.62 2.93
C PRO A 114 9.75 7.32 3.09
N LEU A 115 8.64 6.69 2.66
CA LEU A 115 7.30 7.21 2.90
C LEU A 115 6.98 7.26 4.40
N LEU A 116 7.28 6.19 5.14
CA LEU A 116 7.12 6.13 6.59
C LEU A 116 8.02 7.12 7.33
N ARG A 117 9.28 7.34 6.88
CA ARG A 117 10.17 8.37 7.44
C ARG A 117 9.55 9.76 7.33
N ALA A 118 9.04 10.11 6.13
CA ALA A 118 8.37 11.39 5.90
C ALA A 118 7.13 11.55 6.78
N VAL A 119 6.30 10.50 6.88
CA VAL A 119 5.07 10.50 7.69
C VAL A 119 5.40 10.60 9.18
N ALA A 120 6.29 9.76 9.72
CA ALA A 120 6.65 9.76 11.14
C ALA A 120 7.23 11.11 11.57
N LYS A 121 8.11 11.69 10.76
CA LYS A 121 8.65 13.03 10.99
C LYS A 121 7.54 14.10 11.06
N LYS A 122 6.58 14.05 10.14
CA LYS A 122 5.45 14.98 10.09
C LYS A 122 4.51 14.81 11.27
N GLN A 123 4.30 13.57 11.74
CA GLN A 123 3.45 13.28 12.89
C GLN A 123 4.15 13.48 14.25
N GLY A 124 5.46 13.75 14.25
CA GLY A 124 6.25 13.98 15.46
C GLY A 124 6.59 12.72 16.24
N GLY A 125 6.50 11.55 15.64
CA GLY A 125 6.82 10.26 16.28
C GLY A 125 6.38 9.04 15.48
N PRO A 126 6.58 7.84 16.02
CA PRO A 126 6.23 6.60 15.35
C PRO A 126 4.72 6.48 15.09
N VAL A 127 4.39 5.85 13.96
CA VAL A 127 3.00 5.56 13.58
C VAL A 127 2.66 4.09 13.79
N GLY A 128 1.38 3.78 13.95
CA GLY A 128 0.87 2.41 13.82
C GLY A 128 0.90 1.98 12.35
N LEU A 129 0.90 0.67 12.09
CA LEU A 129 0.96 0.13 10.75
C LEU A 129 -0.03 -1.02 10.57
N ILE A 130 -0.84 -0.92 9.51
CA ILE A 130 -1.59 -2.04 8.97
C ILE A 130 -0.90 -2.45 7.68
N HIS A 131 -0.42 -3.69 7.64
CA HIS A 131 0.34 -4.23 6.53
C HIS A 131 -0.36 -5.48 5.97
N PHE A 132 -0.74 -5.42 4.70
CA PHE A 132 -1.24 -6.58 3.95
C PHE A 132 -0.13 -7.08 3.05
N ASP A 133 0.18 -8.38 3.13
CA ASP A 133 1.29 -8.98 2.39
C ASP A 133 1.27 -10.50 2.49
N ALA A 134 1.93 -11.18 1.57
CA ALA A 134 2.30 -12.58 1.73
C ALA A 134 3.53 -12.75 2.63
N HIS A 135 4.39 -11.73 2.69
CA HIS A 135 5.71 -11.71 3.31
C HIS A 135 5.72 -10.89 4.60
N VAL A 136 6.64 -11.19 5.51
CA VAL A 136 6.80 -10.40 6.75
C VAL A 136 7.56 -9.08 6.54
N ASP A 137 8.41 -9.01 5.55
CA ASP A 137 9.28 -7.86 5.20
C ASP A 137 10.07 -7.28 6.37
N THR A 138 10.45 -8.17 7.28
CA THR A 138 11.24 -7.89 8.48
C THR A 138 12.59 -8.59 8.50
N TRP A 139 13.11 -8.98 7.32
CA TRP A 139 14.48 -9.46 7.21
C TRP A 139 15.47 -8.31 7.45
N PRO A 140 16.59 -8.53 8.15
CA PRO A 140 17.60 -7.48 8.35
C PRO A 140 18.23 -7.01 7.03
N GLU A 141 18.23 -7.90 6.04
CA GLU A 141 18.64 -7.62 4.67
C GLU A 141 17.91 -8.56 3.69
N THR A 142 17.79 -8.16 2.44
CA THR A 142 17.25 -8.97 1.34
C THR A 142 18.38 -9.27 0.36
N PHE A 143 18.93 -10.50 0.38
CA PHE A 143 20.05 -10.94 -0.48
C PHE A 143 21.22 -9.95 -0.52
N GLY A 144 21.69 -9.48 0.64
CA GLY A 144 22.77 -8.51 0.78
C GLY A 144 22.35 -7.04 0.61
N GLN A 145 21.08 -6.79 0.34
CA GLN A 145 20.50 -5.44 0.21
C GLN A 145 19.85 -5.01 1.53
N LYS A 146 20.47 -4.09 2.24
CA LYS A 146 19.93 -3.55 3.50
C LYS A 146 18.55 -2.90 3.30
N TYR A 147 18.35 -2.29 2.16
CA TYR A 147 17.12 -1.55 1.82
C TYR A 147 16.36 -2.20 0.66
N GLY A 148 16.41 -3.54 0.58
CA GLY A 148 15.58 -4.30 -0.34
C GLY A 148 14.12 -4.39 0.12
N HIS A 149 13.24 -4.83 -0.76
CA HIS A 149 11.81 -4.87 -0.49
C HIS A 149 11.43 -5.75 0.72
N GLY A 150 12.15 -6.85 1.00
CA GLY A 150 11.91 -7.70 2.18
C GLY A 150 12.44 -7.14 3.51
N SER A 151 13.08 -5.95 3.52
CA SER A 151 13.73 -5.39 4.72
C SER A 151 13.06 -4.11 5.23
N VAL A 152 11.96 -3.73 4.63
CA VAL A 152 11.26 -2.44 4.86
C VAL A 152 10.93 -2.24 6.33
N PHE A 153 10.23 -3.20 6.91
CA PHE A 153 9.71 -3.04 8.27
C PHE A 153 10.72 -3.39 9.34
N TYR A 154 11.75 -4.19 9.03
CA TYR A 154 12.91 -4.29 9.89
C TYR A 154 13.55 -2.91 10.11
N ASN A 155 13.86 -2.22 9.02
CA ASN A 155 14.45 -0.88 9.09
C ASN A 155 13.49 0.13 9.75
N ALA A 156 12.20 0.12 9.41
CA ALA A 156 11.23 1.04 9.99
C ALA A 156 11.07 0.89 11.52
N ILE A 157 11.13 -0.33 12.03
CA ILE A 157 11.09 -0.63 13.47
C ILE A 157 12.40 -0.21 14.14
N GLU A 158 13.56 -0.57 13.56
CA GLU A 158 14.87 -0.22 14.13
C GLU A 158 15.13 1.30 14.11
N GLU A 159 14.61 2.02 13.12
CA GLU A 159 14.66 3.47 13.06
C GLU A 159 13.66 4.16 14.01
N GLY A 160 12.74 3.41 14.63
CA GLY A 160 11.73 3.94 15.55
C GLY A 160 10.66 4.80 14.88
N ILE A 161 10.40 4.61 13.59
CA ILE A 161 9.38 5.33 12.82
C ILE A 161 8.04 4.59 12.76
N VAL A 162 8.03 3.29 13.06
CA VAL A 162 6.84 2.46 13.27
C VAL A 162 6.85 1.93 14.70
N ASP A 163 5.71 2.00 15.37
CA ASP A 163 5.51 1.36 16.68
C ASP A 163 5.12 -0.12 16.46
N PRO A 164 6.01 -1.09 16.70
CA PRO A 164 5.71 -2.49 16.45
C PRO A 164 4.58 -3.04 17.36
N LYS A 165 4.33 -2.41 18.50
CA LYS A 165 3.19 -2.77 19.37
C LYS A 165 1.84 -2.35 18.77
N ARG A 166 1.87 -1.48 17.78
CA ARG A 166 0.71 -1.01 16.99
C ARG A 166 0.81 -1.43 15.52
N MET A 167 1.61 -2.45 15.23
CA MET A 167 1.77 -3.01 13.89
C MET A 167 1.07 -4.36 13.79
N ILE A 168 0.32 -4.56 12.71
CA ILE A 168 -0.32 -5.82 12.36
C ILE A 168 -0.06 -6.16 10.90
N GLN A 169 0.28 -7.43 10.65
CA GLN A 169 0.51 -8.00 9.33
C GLN A 169 -0.58 -9.01 9.01
N ILE A 170 -1.13 -8.96 7.80
CA ILE A 170 -2.32 -9.74 7.39
C ILE A 170 -2.05 -10.40 6.04
N GLY A 171 -2.22 -11.71 5.97
CA GLY A 171 -2.03 -12.48 4.74
C GLY A 171 -0.74 -13.29 4.70
N ILE A 172 0.10 -13.19 5.73
CA ILE A 172 1.43 -13.80 5.77
C ILE A 172 1.35 -15.33 5.57
N ARG A 173 2.16 -15.83 4.62
CA ARG A 173 2.19 -17.26 4.26
C ARG A 173 3.47 -17.70 3.56
N SER A 174 4.32 -16.76 3.16
CA SER A 174 5.61 -17.06 2.53
C SER A 174 6.56 -17.76 3.50
N PRO A 175 7.44 -18.64 3.01
CA PRO A 175 8.51 -19.22 3.82
C PRO A 175 9.36 -18.16 4.51
N VAL A 176 9.61 -18.33 5.80
CA VAL A 176 10.37 -17.39 6.63
C VAL A 176 11.27 -18.14 7.61
N GLY A 177 12.46 -17.62 7.86
CA GLY A 177 13.36 -18.15 8.88
C GLY A 177 12.78 -17.98 10.29
N ARG A 178 13.01 -18.95 11.15
CA ARG A 178 12.50 -18.92 12.53
C ARG A 178 13.03 -17.72 13.31
N ASP A 179 14.26 -17.32 13.06
CA ASP A 179 14.93 -16.16 13.65
C ASP A 179 14.22 -14.84 13.26
N VAL A 180 13.88 -14.68 11.99
CA VAL A 180 13.13 -13.50 11.49
C VAL A 180 11.73 -13.45 12.08
N TRP A 181 11.05 -14.60 12.11
CA TRP A 181 9.72 -14.72 12.72
C TRP A 181 9.74 -14.34 14.21
N ASP A 182 10.66 -14.97 14.98
CA ASP A 182 10.77 -14.72 16.42
C ASP A 182 11.18 -13.29 16.73
N TRP A 183 12.04 -12.67 15.90
CA TRP A 183 12.35 -11.25 16.01
C TRP A 183 11.08 -10.39 15.81
N THR A 184 10.33 -10.65 14.76
CA THR A 184 9.12 -9.88 14.42
C THR A 184 8.08 -9.90 15.53
N ILE A 185 7.71 -11.09 15.99
CA ILE A 185 6.74 -11.22 17.09
C ILE A 185 7.32 -10.72 18.42
N GLY A 186 8.63 -10.90 18.65
CA GLY A 186 9.34 -10.43 19.84
C GLY A 186 9.37 -8.91 19.98
N LYS A 187 9.37 -8.16 18.88
CA LYS A 187 9.17 -6.71 18.86
C LYS A 187 7.74 -6.29 19.21
N GLY A 188 6.79 -7.22 19.14
CA GLY A 188 5.39 -6.99 19.46
C GLY A 188 4.48 -6.86 18.24
N VAL A 189 4.97 -7.15 17.03
CA VAL A 189 4.14 -7.21 15.82
C VAL A 189 3.14 -8.35 15.93
N GLN A 190 1.90 -8.11 15.53
CA GLN A 190 0.87 -9.15 15.41
C GLN A 190 0.82 -9.65 13.97
N ILE A 191 0.87 -10.96 13.78
CA ILE A 191 0.75 -11.60 12.47
C ILE A 191 -0.56 -12.37 12.41
N ILE A 192 -1.32 -12.20 11.32
CA ILE A 192 -2.49 -13.00 10.95
C ILE A 192 -2.18 -13.62 9.58
N SER A 193 -2.02 -14.93 9.54
CA SER A 193 -1.78 -15.65 8.29
C SER A 193 -3.00 -15.61 7.37
N ALA A 194 -2.79 -15.83 6.06
CA ALA A 194 -3.90 -15.98 5.11
C ALA A 194 -4.85 -17.11 5.53
N GLN A 195 -4.31 -18.23 6.03
CA GLN A 195 -5.11 -19.34 6.54
C GLN A 195 -6.01 -18.93 7.71
N GLU A 196 -5.50 -18.07 8.63
CA GLU A 196 -6.30 -17.55 9.74
C GLU A 196 -7.39 -16.61 9.25
N VAL A 197 -7.13 -15.77 8.23
CA VAL A 197 -8.16 -14.92 7.61
C VAL A 197 -9.29 -15.77 7.04
N HIS A 198 -8.95 -16.87 6.33
CA HIS A 198 -9.96 -17.80 5.80
C HIS A 198 -10.75 -18.50 6.91
N ALA A 199 -10.08 -18.92 7.97
CA ALA A 199 -10.71 -19.67 9.06
C ALA A 199 -11.56 -18.79 10.00
N LYS A 200 -11.08 -17.60 10.34
CA LYS A 200 -11.72 -16.70 11.33
C LYS A 200 -12.73 -15.74 10.70
N GLY A 201 -12.60 -15.46 9.40
CA GLY A 201 -13.44 -14.53 8.66
C GLY A 201 -13.12 -13.07 8.90
N VAL A 202 -13.70 -12.22 8.06
CA VAL A 202 -13.44 -10.78 7.97
C VAL A 202 -13.71 -10.05 9.29
N ASP A 203 -14.77 -10.39 10.00
CA ASP A 203 -15.17 -9.69 11.23
C ASP A 203 -14.12 -9.84 12.34
N ALA A 204 -13.63 -11.05 12.54
CA ALA A 204 -12.62 -11.34 13.56
C ALA A 204 -11.28 -10.65 13.22
N VAL A 205 -10.90 -10.64 11.93
CA VAL A 205 -9.69 -9.97 11.45
C VAL A 205 -9.81 -8.46 11.66
N LEU A 206 -10.94 -7.86 11.30
CA LEU A 206 -11.18 -6.42 11.49
C LEU A 206 -11.14 -6.02 12.97
N ALA A 207 -11.72 -6.85 13.86
CA ALA A 207 -11.66 -6.61 15.30
C ALA A 207 -10.21 -6.66 15.81
N ALA A 208 -9.40 -7.62 15.35
CA ALA A 208 -7.99 -7.74 15.68
C ALA A 208 -7.18 -6.53 15.19
N ILE A 209 -7.42 -6.06 13.96
CA ILE A 209 -6.78 -4.87 13.40
C ILE A 209 -7.06 -3.66 14.28
N LYS A 210 -8.34 -3.37 14.57
CA LYS A 210 -8.76 -2.22 15.38
C LYS A 210 -8.18 -2.27 16.79
N ALA A 211 -8.18 -3.44 17.40
CA ALA A 211 -7.60 -3.63 18.73
C ALA A 211 -6.07 -3.37 18.73
N LYS A 212 -5.38 -3.81 17.67
CA LYS A 212 -3.93 -3.71 17.58
C LYS A 212 -3.44 -2.29 17.31
N VAL A 213 -4.02 -1.59 16.33
CA VAL A 213 -3.60 -0.23 16.00
C VAL A 213 -4.11 0.80 16.99
N GLY A 214 -5.22 0.52 17.67
CA GLY A 214 -5.82 1.39 18.70
C GLY A 214 -6.18 2.78 18.17
N VAL A 215 -6.14 3.76 19.07
CA VAL A 215 -6.30 5.17 18.72
C VAL A 215 -4.93 5.80 18.43
N GLY A 216 -4.81 6.51 17.35
CA GLY A 216 -3.56 7.21 16.96
C GLY A 216 -3.22 7.04 15.51
N LYS A 217 -2.25 7.82 15.06
CA LYS A 217 -1.84 7.89 13.67
C LYS A 217 -1.42 6.53 13.15
N THR A 218 -2.02 6.10 12.04
CA THR A 218 -1.81 4.77 11.45
C THR A 218 -1.57 4.90 9.94
N TYR A 219 -0.58 4.18 9.44
CA TYR A 219 -0.30 4.05 8.02
C TYR A 219 -0.84 2.73 7.49
N LEU A 220 -1.30 2.70 6.24
CA LEU A 220 -1.70 1.49 5.54
C LEU A 220 -0.70 1.19 4.44
N SER A 221 -0.05 0.03 4.49
CA SER A 221 0.75 -0.49 3.39
C SER A 221 0.08 -1.74 2.84
N PHE A 222 -0.16 -1.75 1.54
CA PHE A 222 -0.80 -2.86 0.88
C PHE A 222 0.08 -3.40 -0.24
N ASP A 223 0.76 -4.51 0.04
CA ASP A 223 1.39 -5.31 -1.00
C ASP A 223 0.31 -6.10 -1.75
N ILE A 224 0.34 -6.01 -3.07
CA ILE A 224 -0.67 -6.67 -3.90
C ILE A 224 -0.59 -8.19 -3.83
N ASP A 225 0.58 -8.74 -3.46
CA ASP A 225 0.77 -10.18 -3.33
C ASP A 225 0.14 -10.77 -2.06
N ALA A 226 -0.38 -9.93 -1.14
CA ALA A 226 -1.32 -10.37 -0.10
C ALA A 226 -2.49 -11.15 -0.71
N LEU A 227 -2.90 -10.77 -1.93
CA LEU A 227 -3.96 -11.42 -2.68
C LEU A 227 -3.46 -12.74 -3.28
N ASP A 228 -4.40 -13.66 -3.51
CA ASP A 228 -4.08 -14.91 -4.18
C ASP A 228 -3.71 -14.66 -5.65
N PRO A 229 -2.64 -15.31 -6.18
CA PRO A 229 -2.22 -15.11 -7.57
C PRO A 229 -3.24 -15.56 -8.61
N SER A 230 -4.27 -16.32 -8.24
CA SER A 230 -5.41 -16.58 -9.12
C SER A 230 -6.29 -15.35 -9.38
N GLN A 231 -6.17 -14.30 -8.55
CA GLN A 231 -6.91 -13.05 -8.65
C GLN A 231 -6.01 -11.83 -8.84
N ALA A 232 -4.73 -11.92 -8.49
CA ALA A 232 -3.73 -10.87 -8.66
C ALA A 232 -2.38 -11.47 -9.07
N PRO A 233 -2.25 -11.97 -10.32
CA PRO A 233 -1.01 -12.62 -10.79
C PRO A 233 0.12 -11.63 -11.07
N GLY A 234 -0.18 -10.34 -11.27
CA GLY A 234 0.75 -9.30 -11.70
C GLY A 234 1.60 -8.75 -10.56
N THR A 235 2.45 -9.60 -9.98
CA THR A 235 3.37 -9.22 -8.89
C THR A 235 4.74 -9.90 -9.04
N GLY A 236 5.72 -9.42 -8.26
CA GLY A 236 7.11 -9.87 -8.30
C GLY A 236 7.31 -11.21 -7.61
N THR A 237 6.70 -11.41 -6.48
CA THR A 237 6.90 -12.57 -5.57
C THR A 237 5.56 -13.18 -5.16
N PRO A 238 4.79 -13.76 -6.12
CA PRO A 238 3.47 -14.31 -5.83
C PRO A 238 3.57 -15.56 -4.95
N GLU A 239 2.66 -15.66 -3.97
CA GLU A 239 2.50 -16.82 -3.09
C GLU A 239 1.08 -17.36 -3.20
N VAL A 240 0.93 -18.67 -3.32
CA VAL A 240 -0.38 -19.33 -3.40
C VAL A 240 -1.12 -19.31 -2.06
N ALA A 241 -2.43 -19.61 -2.10
CA ALA A 241 -3.31 -19.61 -0.92
C ALA A 241 -3.42 -18.25 -0.23
N GLY A 242 -3.46 -17.18 -1.04
CA GLY A 242 -3.59 -15.81 -0.59
C GLY A 242 -5.01 -15.39 -0.22
N LEU A 243 -5.15 -14.12 0.10
CA LEU A 243 -6.46 -13.52 0.35
C LEU A 243 -7.26 -13.42 -0.95
N TRP A 244 -8.57 -13.62 -0.84
CA TRP A 244 -9.48 -13.29 -1.93
C TRP A 244 -9.70 -11.77 -1.98
N THR A 245 -9.83 -11.20 -3.18
CA THR A 245 -10.05 -9.76 -3.36
C THR A 245 -11.27 -9.24 -2.59
N TRP A 246 -12.34 -10.05 -2.48
CA TRP A 246 -13.52 -9.67 -1.70
C TRP A 246 -13.24 -9.57 -0.19
N GLN A 247 -12.32 -10.40 0.35
CA GLN A 247 -11.93 -10.33 1.78
C GLN A 247 -11.19 -9.03 2.07
N ALA A 248 -10.18 -8.70 1.26
CA ALA A 248 -9.44 -7.45 1.36
C ALA A 248 -10.39 -6.25 1.26
N LYS A 249 -11.26 -6.25 0.24
CA LYS A 249 -12.27 -5.20 0.05
C LYS A 249 -13.20 -5.07 1.25
N ALA A 250 -13.73 -6.17 1.78
CA ALA A 250 -14.66 -6.17 2.90
C ALA A 250 -14.02 -5.70 4.22
N ILE A 251 -12.71 -5.92 4.39
CA ILE A 251 -11.94 -5.38 5.52
C ILE A 251 -11.76 -3.87 5.35
N LEU A 252 -11.30 -3.43 4.17
CA LEU A 252 -11.03 -2.01 3.88
C LEU A 252 -12.28 -1.14 4.00
N ASP A 253 -13.42 -1.58 3.47
CA ASP A 253 -14.71 -0.85 3.55
C ASP A 253 -15.12 -0.51 4.99
N ARG A 254 -14.58 -1.22 5.97
CA ARG A 254 -14.98 -1.14 7.37
C ARG A 254 -13.90 -0.58 8.31
N PHE A 255 -12.87 0.05 7.75
CA PHE A 255 -11.80 0.73 8.51
C PHE A 255 -12.24 2.06 9.14
N THR A 256 -13.50 2.18 9.50
CA THR A 256 -14.03 3.37 10.18
C THR A 256 -13.41 3.53 11.56
N GLY A 257 -13.05 4.78 11.92
CA GLY A 257 -12.52 5.13 13.24
C GLY A 257 -11.00 4.94 13.39
N ILE A 258 -10.29 4.56 12.31
CA ILE A 258 -8.83 4.55 12.28
C ILE A 258 -8.35 5.90 11.73
N ASP A 259 -7.39 6.54 12.44
CA ASP A 259 -6.81 7.82 12.04
C ASP A 259 -5.66 7.58 11.04
N PHE A 260 -6.00 7.45 9.76
CA PHE A 260 -5.02 7.22 8.71
C PHE A 260 -4.26 8.48 8.36
N VAL A 261 -2.95 8.35 8.16
CA VAL A 261 -2.01 9.45 7.81
C VAL A 261 -1.38 9.29 6.43
N GLY A 262 -1.70 8.24 5.73
CA GLY A 262 -1.26 7.93 4.38
C GLY A 262 -1.38 6.45 4.07
N MET A 263 -1.19 6.11 2.80
CA MET A 263 -1.14 4.72 2.35
C MET A 263 -0.23 4.55 1.14
N ASP A 264 0.17 3.31 0.91
CA ASP A 264 0.69 2.87 -0.37
C ASP A 264 0.02 1.58 -0.86
N VAL A 265 0.07 1.38 -2.18
CA VAL A 265 -0.19 0.11 -2.85
C VAL A 265 1.07 -0.22 -3.64
N VAL A 266 1.69 -1.35 -3.34
CA VAL A 266 3.00 -1.73 -3.87
C VAL A 266 2.99 -3.08 -4.58
N GLU A 267 4.09 -3.41 -5.25
CA GLU A 267 4.39 -4.67 -5.93
C GLU A 267 3.46 -5.01 -7.12
N VAL A 268 2.68 -4.06 -7.63
CA VAL A 268 1.94 -4.27 -8.88
C VAL A 268 2.92 -4.27 -10.05
N SER A 269 3.07 -5.43 -10.71
CA SER A 269 3.94 -5.64 -11.86
C SER A 269 3.13 -5.98 -13.11
N PRO A 270 2.81 -4.99 -13.97
CA PRO A 270 1.94 -5.20 -15.13
C PRO A 270 2.45 -6.22 -16.14
N SER A 271 3.77 -6.46 -16.17
CA SER A 271 4.37 -7.45 -17.07
C SER A 271 3.92 -8.89 -16.81
N TYR A 272 3.40 -9.17 -15.63
CA TYR A 272 2.89 -10.49 -15.21
C TYR A 272 1.39 -10.48 -14.99
N ASP A 273 0.74 -9.36 -15.26
CA ASP A 273 -0.71 -9.22 -15.10
C ASP A 273 -1.46 -9.84 -16.29
N VAL A 274 -2.70 -10.24 -16.06
CA VAL A 274 -3.61 -10.79 -17.07
C VAL A 274 -4.85 -9.92 -17.13
N ALA A 275 -5.11 -9.33 -18.29
CA ALA A 275 -6.27 -8.45 -18.48
C ALA A 275 -6.40 -7.34 -17.42
N GLU A 276 -5.28 -6.82 -16.94
CA GLU A 276 -5.19 -5.72 -15.96
C GLU A 276 -5.87 -6.01 -14.60
N ILE A 277 -6.14 -7.28 -14.29
CA ILE A 277 -6.90 -7.65 -13.08
C ILE A 277 -6.15 -7.27 -11.80
N THR A 278 -4.81 -7.37 -11.78
CA THR A 278 -3.98 -6.98 -10.62
C THR A 278 -3.93 -5.46 -10.48
N ALA A 279 -3.73 -4.75 -11.59
CA ALA A 279 -3.77 -3.29 -11.59
C ALA A 279 -5.14 -2.76 -11.13
N LEU A 280 -6.24 -3.42 -11.55
CA LEU A 280 -7.59 -3.10 -11.10
C LEU A 280 -7.78 -3.35 -9.59
N ALA A 281 -7.23 -4.44 -9.06
CA ALA A 281 -7.24 -4.69 -7.62
C ALA A 281 -6.51 -3.58 -6.87
N GLY A 282 -5.31 -3.19 -7.30
CA GLY A 282 -4.54 -2.08 -6.73
C GLY A 282 -5.30 -0.75 -6.78
N ALA A 283 -5.90 -0.43 -7.92
CA ALA A 283 -6.73 0.77 -8.07
C ALA A 283 -7.95 0.75 -7.13
N THR A 284 -8.59 -0.41 -6.99
CA THR A 284 -9.75 -0.59 -6.10
C THR A 284 -9.36 -0.41 -4.63
N ILE A 285 -8.21 -0.91 -4.20
CA ILE A 285 -7.69 -0.75 -2.83
C ILE A 285 -7.47 0.73 -2.52
N ALA A 286 -6.79 1.46 -3.41
CA ALA A 286 -6.60 2.91 -3.24
C ALA A 286 -7.93 3.69 -3.25
N TRP A 287 -8.89 3.30 -4.10
CA TRP A 287 -10.23 3.88 -4.13
C TRP A 287 -11.03 3.59 -2.84
N GLN A 288 -10.92 2.37 -2.28
CA GLN A 288 -11.53 2.02 -1.01
C GLN A 288 -10.98 2.88 0.14
N TYR A 289 -9.67 3.09 0.16
CA TYR A 289 -9.05 3.97 1.13
C TYR A 289 -9.57 5.41 1.04
N LEU A 290 -9.68 5.96 -0.17
CA LEU A 290 -10.32 7.26 -0.39
C LEU A 290 -11.75 7.30 0.13
N SER A 291 -12.50 6.23 -0.11
CA SER A 291 -13.89 6.11 0.34
C SER A 291 -14.05 6.28 1.86
N LEU A 292 -13.03 5.93 2.67
CA LEU A 292 -13.09 6.11 4.13
C LEU A 292 -13.16 7.59 4.54
N ASN A 293 -12.58 8.47 3.73
CA ASN A 293 -12.50 9.91 3.98
C ASN A 293 -13.58 10.70 3.22
N ALA A 294 -14.33 10.04 2.35
CA ALA A 294 -15.32 10.69 1.53
C ALA A 294 -16.61 10.99 2.30
N PRO A 295 -17.34 12.06 1.94
CA PRO A 295 -18.64 12.33 2.52
C PRO A 295 -19.65 11.24 2.14
N GLN A 296 -20.61 10.99 3.04
CA GLN A 296 -21.80 10.21 2.69
C GLN A 296 -22.72 11.06 1.81
N THR A 297 -23.30 10.44 0.80
CA THR A 297 -24.32 11.04 -0.07
C THR A 297 -25.72 10.77 0.45
#